data_f6ee87a0a59012dfceaf46ac7d1dc122
#
_entry.id   f6ee87a0a59012dfceaf46ac7d1dc122
#
_cell.length_a   1.000
_cell.length_b   1.000
_cell.length_c   1.000
_cell.angle_alpha   90.00
_cell.angle_beta   90.00
_cell.angle_gamma   90.00
#
_symmetry.space_group_name_H-M   'P 1'
#
loop_
_entity.id
_entity.type
_entity.pdbx_description
1 polymer ?
#
loop_
_entity_poly.entity_id
_entity_poly.type
_entity_poly.pdbx_seq_one_letter_code
_entity_poly.pdbx_strand_id
1 'polypeptide(L)'
;MQRTEKQEFTTSRGTRFMGISLLLGIPTLLIFSFLLSPADDNMDDAVRLIYVHVPMAIFAYVAIITTGIGSVFYLWKKSRWWDTVAHASAEIGLILCGLVLVTGSIWGRPTWNTWWEWGDVRLVTTLVLFLMILGYLALRQVPANPDLRAKRASVVGIIAAVNIPIVNRSVEWWENNTLHQKSSLTDGKLENLTLFTLFLGFIVVGISFLWLMTHRFRVGWLATEIEADGITGIIQERLNEGNSGGENPNYQQKDEVQ
;
A
#
# COMPACT_ATOMS: atom_id res chain seq x y z
N MET A 1 -2.71 -7.54 42.92
CA MET A 1 -4.00 -7.41 42.24
C MET A 1 -3.73 -7.53 40.73
N GLN A 2 -3.73 -8.77 40.21
CA GLN A 2 -3.45 -9.05 38.80
C GLN A 2 -4.61 -8.50 37.96
N ARG A 3 -4.33 -7.49 37.13
CA ARG A 3 -5.22 -7.11 36.04
C ARG A 3 -5.25 -8.29 35.05
N THR A 4 -6.34 -9.01 35.01
CA THR A 4 -6.67 -9.89 33.88
C THR A 4 -6.77 -9.00 32.66
N GLU A 5 -5.70 -8.89 31.85
CA GLU A 5 -5.76 -8.36 30.50
C GLU A 5 -6.79 -9.18 29.73
N LYS A 6 -7.95 -8.57 29.48
CA LYS A 6 -8.84 -9.05 28.43
C LYS A 6 -8.04 -9.04 27.15
N GLN A 7 -7.67 -10.21 26.64
CA GLN A 7 -7.22 -10.36 25.27
C GLN A 7 -8.34 -9.82 24.36
N GLU A 8 -8.25 -8.55 24.00
CA GLU A 8 -9.12 -8.00 22.97
C GLU A 8 -8.71 -8.68 21.66
N PHE A 9 -9.61 -9.54 21.17
CA PHE A 9 -9.44 -10.17 19.87
C PHE A 9 -9.19 -9.07 18.82
N THR A 10 -8.07 -9.14 18.13
CA THR A 10 -7.65 -8.20 17.07
C THR A 10 -8.64 -8.09 15.90
N THR A 11 -9.65 -8.98 15.84
CA THR A 11 -10.67 -9.05 14.79
C THR A 11 -11.96 -8.41 15.24
N SER A 12 -12.31 -7.26 14.67
CA SER A 12 -13.63 -6.67 14.82
C SER A 12 -14.67 -7.44 13.99
N ARG A 13 -15.98 -7.30 14.31
CA ARG A 13 -17.08 -7.88 13.51
C ARG A 13 -16.98 -7.47 12.03
N GLY A 14 -16.59 -6.22 11.75
CA GLY A 14 -16.44 -5.70 10.38
C GLY A 14 -15.30 -6.38 9.61
N THR A 15 -14.11 -6.59 10.22
CA THR A 15 -13.01 -7.27 9.55
C THR A 15 -13.29 -8.75 9.30
N ARG A 16 -14.04 -9.40 10.19
CA ARG A 16 -14.50 -10.78 9.98
C ARG A 16 -15.50 -10.86 8.83
N PHE A 17 -16.46 -9.92 8.77
CA PHE A 17 -17.44 -9.85 7.67
C PHE A 17 -16.73 -9.64 6.32
N MET A 18 -15.80 -8.69 6.22
CA MET A 18 -15.00 -8.49 5.01
C MET A 18 -14.23 -9.77 4.63
N GLY A 19 -13.60 -10.45 5.58
CA GLY A 19 -12.89 -11.71 5.33
C GLY A 19 -13.80 -12.81 4.77
N ILE A 20 -15.01 -12.99 5.33
CA ILE A 20 -16.00 -13.96 4.81
C ILE A 20 -16.47 -13.54 3.40
N SER A 21 -16.72 -12.24 3.18
CA SER A 21 -17.11 -11.73 1.86
C SER A 21 -16.03 -11.98 0.81
N LEU A 22 -14.75 -11.90 1.17
CA LEU A 22 -13.63 -12.21 0.27
C LEU A 22 -13.51 -13.70 0.00
N LEU A 23 -13.73 -14.55 1.02
CA LEU A 23 -13.70 -16.01 0.86
C LEU A 23 -14.73 -16.49 -0.17
N LEU A 24 -15.86 -15.83 -0.29
CA LEU A 24 -16.89 -16.10 -1.30
C LEU A 24 -16.67 -15.29 -2.58
N GLY A 25 -16.30 -14.02 -2.44
CA GLY A 25 -16.20 -13.09 -3.56
C GLY A 25 -15.06 -13.42 -4.53
N ILE A 26 -13.88 -13.83 -4.04
CA ILE A 26 -12.75 -14.17 -4.89
C ILE A 26 -13.05 -15.37 -5.80
N PRO A 27 -13.52 -16.54 -5.28
CA PRO A 27 -13.92 -17.65 -6.15
C PRO A 27 -15.02 -17.26 -7.14
N THR A 28 -16.02 -16.48 -6.69
CA THR A 28 -17.10 -16.01 -7.56
C THR A 28 -16.53 -15.14 -8.69
N LEU A 29 -15.66 -14.19 -8.39
CA LEU A 29 -15.00 -13.36 -9.41
C LEU A 29 -14.22 -14.22 -10.42
N LEU A 30 -13.46 -15.21 -9.94
CA LEU A 30 -12.69 -16.10 -10.82
C LEU A 30 -13.60 -16.93 -11.74
N ILE A 31 -14.71 -17.45 -11.21
CA ILE A 31 -15.71 -18.20 -12.02
C ILE A 31 -16.30 -17.28 -13.09
N PHE A 32 -16.78 -16.09 -12.72
CA PHE A 32 -17.35 -15.15 -13.68
C PHE A 32 -16.30 -14.68 -14.70
N SER A 33 -15.09 -14.35 -14.27
CA SER A 33 -14.04 -13.86 -15.16
C SER A 33 -13.58 -14.91 -16.18
N PHE A 34 -13.29 -16.14 -15.73
CA PHE A 34 -12.60 -17.12 -16.59
C PHE A 34 -13.49 -18.20 -17.17
N LEU A 35 -14.69 -18.44 -16.60
CA LEU A 35 -15.58 -19.52 -17.05
C LEU A 35 -16.86 -19.00 -17.71
N LEU A 36 -17.44 -17.90 -17.21
CA LEU A 36 -18.76 -17.44 -17.66
C LEU A 36 -18.71 -16.25 -18.62
N SER A 37 -17.71 -15.35 -18.49
CA SER A 37 -17.59 -14.21 -19.37
C SER A 37 -17.21 -14.63 -20.79
N PRO A 38 -17.84 -14.06 -21.83
CA PRO A 38 -17.50 -14.37 -23.21
C PRO A 38 -16.08 -13.93 -23.55
N ALA A 39 -15.50 -14.56 -24.56
CA ALA A 39 -14.29 -14.08 -25.20
C ALA A 39 -14.62 -12.84 -26.06
N ASP A 40 -13.63 -12.00 -26.31
CA ASP A 40 -13.76 -10.83 -27.19
C ASP A 40 -13.39 -11.19 -28.63
N ASP A 41 -14.08 -10.58 -29.61
CA ASP A 41 -13.84 -10.87 -31.04
C ASP A 41 -12.42 -10.54 -31.51
N ASN A 42 -11.72 -9.60 -30.82
CA ASN A 42 -10.37 -9.14 -31.22
C ASN A 42 -9.27 -9.65 -30.28
N MET A 43 -9.60 -9.92 -29.01
CA MET A 43 -8.64 -10.26 -27.97
C MET A 43 -8.80 -11.67 -27.44
N ASP A 44 -9.74 -12.46 -27.98
CA ASP A 44 -10.08 -13.79 -27.50
C ASP A 44 -10.21 -13.87 -25.96
N ASP A 45 -9.68 -14.89 -25.35
CA ASP A 45 -9.69 -15.10 -23.88
C ASP A 45 -8.83 -14.10 -23.10
N ALA A 46 -7.95 -13.35 -23.76
CA ALA A 46 -7.10 -12.36 -23.08
C ALA A 46 -7.91 -11.23 -22.44
N VAL A 47 -9.09 -10.90 -23.00
CA VAL A 47 -10.01 -9.90 -22.44
C VAL A 47 -10.39 -10.22 -21.00
N ARG A 48 -10.42 -11.49 -20.61
CA ARG A 48 -10.83 -11.94 -19.25
C ARG A 48 -9.94 -11.40 -18.14
N LEU A 49 -8.69 -11.05 -18.45
CA LEU A 49 -7.78 -10.41 -17.49
C LEU A 49 -8.24 -9.00 -17.07
N ILE A 50 -9.07 -8.31 -17.88
CA ILE A 50 -9.55 -6.95 -17.58
C ILE A 50 -10.32 -6.90 -16.26
N TYR A 51 -11.04 -7.97 -15.90
CA TYR A 51 -11.88 -8.03 -14.70
C TYR A 51 -11.09 -8.02 -13.39
N VAL A 52 -9.80 -8.32 -13.45
CA VAL A 52 -8.88 -8.29 -12.31
C VAL A 52 -7.86 -7.16 -12.47
N HIS A 53 -7.29 -7.00 -13.67
CA HIS A 53 -6.26 -6.00 -13.96
C HIS A 53 -6.74 -4.57 -13.74
N VAL A 54 -7.90 -4.19 -14.31
CA VAL A 54 -8.41 -2.81 -14.22
C VAL A 54 -8.78 -2.42 -12.78
N PRO A 55 -9.54 -3.23 -12.01
CA PRO A 55 -9.74 -2.95 -10.59
C PRO A 55 -8.44 -2.83 -9.79
N MET A 56 -7.46 -3.73 -10.01
CA MET A 56 -6.16 -3.64 -9.32
C MET A 56 -5.42 -2.34 -9.66
N ALA A 57 -5.45 -1.89 -10.94
CA ALA A 57 -4.82 -0.64 -11.35
C ALA A 57 -5.46 0.58 -10.66
N ILE A 58 -6.78 0.64 -10.60
CA ILE A 58 -7.49 1.73 -9.90
C ILE A 58 -7.20 1.72 -8.40
N PHE A 59 -7.23 0.55 -7.75
CA PHE A 59 -6.93 0.48 -6.31
C PHE A 59 -5.44 0.67 -6.01
N ALA A 60 -4.52 0.40 -6.94
CA ALA A 60 -3.13 0.81 -6.83
C ALA A 60 -3.01 2.35 -6.78
N TYR A 61 -3.73 3.06 -7.67
CA TYR A 61 -3.78 4.53 -7.61
C TYR A 61 -4.40 5.03 -6.30
N VAL A 62 -5.53 4.46 -5.86
CA VAL A 62 -6.15 4.81 -4.57
C VAL A 62 -5.15 4.63 -3.41
N ALA A 63 -4.42 3.51 -3.38
CA ALA A 63 -3.40 3.26 -2.37
C ALA A 63 -2.30 4.31 -2.40
N ILE A 64 -1.74 4.61 -3.57
CA ILE A 64 -0.63 5.56 -3.71
C ILE A 64 -1.08 7.00 -3.43
N ILE A 65 -2.29 7.38 -3.83
CA ILE A 65 -2.91 8.67 -3.45
C ILE A 65 -3.07 8.76 -1.93
N THR A 66 -3.55 7.69 -1.28
CA THR A 66 -3.67 7.63 0.18
C THR A 66 -2.31 7.77 0.85
N THR A 67 -1.25 7.15 0.30
CA THR A 67 0.14 7.34 0.74
C THR A 67 0.56 8.81 0.63
N GLY A 68 0.30 9.45 -0.49
CA GLY A 68 0.60 10.88 -0.71
C GLY A 68 -0.15 11.79 0.27
N ILE A 69 -1.45 11.58 0.44
CA ILE A 69 -2.29 12.34 1.39
C ILE A 69 -1.78 12.16 2.82
N GLY A 70 -1.55 10.92 3.25
CA GLY A 70 -0.98 10.63 4.56
C GLY A 70 0.39 11.28 4.76
N SER A 71 1.24 11.29 3.73
CA SER A 71 2.55 11.94 3.73
C SER A 71 2.44 13.46 3.89
N VAL A 72 1.53 14.12 3.17
CA VAL A 72 1.26 15.57 3.32
C VAL A 72 0.80 15.90 4.74
N PHE A 73 -0.18 15.16 5.25
CA PHE A 73 -0.69 15.37 6.60
C PHE A 73 0.35 15.05 7.68
N TYR A 74 1.20 14.06 7.47
CA TYR A 74 2.33 13.81 8.36
C TYR A 74 3.30 14.99 8.40
N LEU A 75 3.72 15.50 7.26
CA LEU A 75 4.62 16.66 7.21
C LEU A 75 4.03 17.89 7.88
N TRP A 76 2.72 18.09 7.76
CA TRP A 76 2.01 19.22 8.36
C TRP A 76 1.79 19.05 9.86
N LYS A 77 1.21 17.90 10.29
CA LYS A 77 0.73 17.69 11.67
C LYS A 77 1.71 16.89 12.55
N LYS A 78 2.75 16.28 11.98
CA LYS A 78 3.69 15.37 12.66
C LYS A 78 3.00 14.23 13.44
N SER A 79 1.84 13.80 12.97
CA SER A 79 1.04 12.77 13.61
C SER A 79 1.47 11.37 13.15
N ARG A 80 1.82 10.51 14.10
CA ARG A 80 2.14 9.08 13.85
C ARG A 80 1.01 8.35 13.12
N TRP A 81 -0.23 8.74 13.37
CA TRP A 81 -1.40 8.15 12.71
C TRP A 81 -1.31 8.29 11.19
N TRP A 82 -0.99 9.50 10.70
CA TRP A 82 -0.86 9.76 9.26
C TRP A 82 0.34 9.05 8.64
N ASP A 83 1.45 8.92 9.38
CA ASP A 83 2.60 8.14 8.93
C ASP A 83 2.26 6.65 8.80
N THR A 84 1.53 6.09 9.79
CA THR A 84 1.08 4.70 9.75
C THR A 84 0.10 4.43 8.60
N VAL A 85 -0.83 5.36 8.33
CA VAL A 85 -1.75 5.30 7.18
C VAL A 85 -0.95 5.30 5.87
N ALA A 86 -0.01 6.23 5.70
CA ALA A 86 0.82 6.33 4.51
C ALA A 86 1.64 5.05 4.29
N HIS A 87 2.25 4.52 5.35
CA HIS A 87 3.06 3.30 5.29
C HIS A 87 2.23 2.07 4.91
N ALA A 88 1.13 1.83 5.61
CA ALA A 88 0.24 0.70 5.32
C ALA A 88 -0.30 0.75 3.88
N SER A 89 -0.65 1.93 3.41
CA SER A 89 -1.16 2.13 2.06
C SER A 89 -0.08 1.95 0.98
N ALA A 90 1.17 2.37 1.25
CA ALA A 90 2.29 2.18 0.35
C ALA A 90 2.61 0.70 0.11
N GLU A 91 2.58 -0.14 1.16
CA GLU A 91 2.81 -1.57 1.04
C GLU A 91 1.75 -2.25 0.15
N ILE A 92 0.48 -1.90 0.33
CA ILE A 92 -0.61 -2.42 -0.50
C ILE A 92 -0.47 -1.89 -1.94
N GLY A 93 -0.16 -0.60 -2.09
CA GLY A 93 0.07 0.04 -3.37
C GLY A 93 1.20 -0.61 -4.17
N LEU A 94 2.30 -0.98 -3.51
CA LEU A 94 3.41 -1.71 -4.13
C LEU A 94 2.96 -3.07 -4.68
N ILE A 95 2.24 -3.85 -3.87
CA ILE A 95 1.75 -5.17 -4.28
C ILE A 95 0.79 -5.05 -5.46
N LEU A 96 -0.21 -4.15 -5.38
CA LEU A 96 -1.17 -3.96 -6.44
C LEU A 96 -0.51 -3.46 -7.73
N CYS A 97 0.41 -2.50 -7.65
CA CYS A 97 1.14 -1.99 -8.81
C CYS A 97 2.02 -3.07 -9.45
N GLY A 98 2.69 -3.91 -8.65
CA GLY A 98 3.43 -5.06 -9.13
C GLY A 98 2.54 -6.08 -9.86
N LEU A 99 1.36 -6.39 -9.30
CA LEU A 99 0.39 -7.27 -9.96
C LEU A 99 -0.15 -6.67 -11.27
N VAL A 100 -0.34 -5.35 -11.33
CA VAL A 100 -0.72 -4.64 -12.56
C VAL A 100 0.34 -4.79 -13.63
N LEU A 101 1.62 -4.63 -13.29
CA LEU A 101 2.73 -4.82 -14.23
C LEU A 101 2.79 -6.27 -14.75
N VAL A 102 2.65 -7.26 -13.86
CA VAL A 102 2.65 -8.69 -14.25
C VAL A 102 1.45 -9.04 -15.13
N THR A 103 0.24 -8.70 -14.70
CA THR A 103 -0.98 -9.01 -15.46
C THR A 103 -1.04 -8.25 -16.78
N GLY A 104 -0.51 -7.01 -16.81
CA GLY A 104 -0.39 -6.22 -18.02
C GLY A 104 0.58 -6.84 -19.03
N SER A 105 1.72 -7.37 -18.58
CA SER A 105 2.66 -8.10 -19.44
C SER A 105 2.06 -9.40 -19.99
N ILE A 106 1.31 -10.15 -19.17
CA ILE A 106 0.62 -11.36 -19.60
C ILE A 106 -0.44 -11.03 -20.66
N TRP A 107 -1.20 -9.96 -20.47
CA TRP A 107 -2.21 -9.49 -21.41
C TRP A 107 -1.59 -8.92 -22.69
N GLY A 108 -0.46 -8.23 -22.60
CA GLY A 108 0.25 -7.66 -23.74
C GLY A 108 0.75 -8.70 -24.73
N ARG A 109 1.12 -9.91 -24.27
CA ARG A 109 1.65 -10.96 -25.14
C ARG A 109 0.69 -11.39 -26.25
N PRO A 110 -0.57 -11.79 -25.98
CA PRO A 110 -1.55 -12.11 -27.02
C PRO A 110 -2.04 -10.89 -27.79
N THR A 111 -2.16 -9.72 -27.13
CA THR A 111 -2.76 -8.51 -27.73
C THR A 111 -1.78 -7.76 -28.63
N TRP A 112 -0.53 -7.61 -28.22
CA TRP A 112 0.48 -6.81 -28.89
C TRP A 112 1.69 -7.62 -29.36
N ASN A 113 1.68 -8.93 -29.22
CA ASN A 113 2.78 -9.84 -29.55
C ASN A 113 4.10 -9.56 -28.81
N THR A 114 4.05 -8.84 -27.69
CA THR A 114 5.22 -8.54 -26.84
C THR A 114 4.84 -8.63 -25.36
N TRP A 115 5.81 -9.07 -24.53
CA TRP A 115 5.64 -9.04 -23.07
C TRP A 115 5.86 -7.65 -22.49
N TRP A 116 6.70 -6.85 -23.14
CA TRP A 116 7.08 -5.53 -22.67
C TRP A 116 7.55 -4.67 -23.84
N GLU A 117 7.14 -3.41 -23.84
CA GLU A 117 7.54 -2.43 -24.84
C GLU A 117 8.10 -1.19 -24.13
N TRP A 118 9.43 -0.96 -24.29
CA TRP A 118 10.09 0.19 -23.66
C TRP A 118 9.70 1.53 -24.27
N GLY A 119 9.16 1.54 -25.48
CA GLY A 119 8.61 2.72 -26.12
C GLY A 119 7.21 3.11 -25.62
N ASP A 120 6.52 2.22 -24.91
CA ASP A 120 5.18 2.49 -24.41
C ASP A 120 5.24 3.33 -23.12
N VAL A 121 4.74 4.57 -23.22
CA VAL A 121 4.80 5.55 -22.14
C VAL A 121 4.02 5.09 -20.91
N ARG A 122 2.87 4.40 -21.08
CA ARG A 122 2.07 3.91 -19.95
C ARG A 122 2.78 2.79 -19.17
N LEU A 123 3.39 1.84 -19.88
CA LEU A 123 4.16 0.77 -19.23
C LEU A 123 5.33 1.35 -18.44
N VAL A 124 6.12 2.22 -19.08
CA VAL A 124 7.32 2.81 -18.46
C VAL A 124 6.95 3.71 -17.27
N THR A 125 5.94 4.58 -17.40
CA THR A 125 5.52 5.44 -16.29
C THR A 125 4.89 4.66 -15.13
N THR A 126 4.22 3.54 -15.39
CA THR A 126 3.72 2.62 -14.35
C THR A 126 4.89 1.93 -13.64
N LEU A 127 5.92 1.50 -14.38
CA LEU A 127 7.15 0.95 -13.77
C LEU A 127 7.85 2.00 -12.90
N VAL A 128 7.94 3.24 -13.36
CA VAL A 128 8.51 4.35 -12.57
C VAL A 128 7.69 4.54 -11.28
N LEU A 129 6.35 4.50 -11.36
CA LEU A 129 5.48 4.58 -10.18
C LEU A 129 5.75 3.44 -9.18
N PHE A 130 5.89 2.21 -9.68
CA PHE A 130 6.26 1.04 -8.87
C PHE A 130 7.60 1.24 -8.17
N LEU A 131 8.62 1.70 -8.89
CA LEU A 131 9.96 1.97 -8.35
C LEU A 131 9.96 3.11 -7.32
N MET A 132 9.12 4.13 -7.51
CA MET A 132 8.96 5.21 -6.53
C MET A 132 8.38 4.69 -5.20
N ILE A 133 7.35 3.83 -5.24
CA ILE A 133 6.77 3.24 -4.03
C ILE A 133 7.72 2.23 -3.40
N LEU A 134 8.46 1.47 -4.19
CA LEU A 134 9.54 0.61 -3.69
C LEU A 134 10.60 1.44 -2.98
N GLY A 135 11.02 2.57 -3.56
CA GLY A 135 11.95 3.52 -2.96
C GLY A 135 11.41 4.14 -1.66
N TYR A 136 10.12 4.47 -1.62
CA TYR A 136 9.45 4.91 -0.39
C TYR A 136 9.62 3.88 0.75
N LEU A 137 9.35 2.60 0.48
CA LEU A 137 9.48 1.53 1.47
C LEU A 137 10.94 1.25 1.81
N ALA A 138 11.85 1.30 0.83
CA ALA A 138 13.28 1.11 1.06
C ALA A 138 13.86 2.20 1.98
N LEU A 139 13.49 3.47 1.81
CA LEU A 139 13.90 4.57 2.68
C LEU A 139 13.44 4.38 4.13
N ARG A 140 12.34 3.69 4.36
CA ARG A 140 11.87 3.37 5.70
C ARG A 140 12.70 2.30 6.41
N GLN A 141 13.49 1.51 5.67
CA GLN A 141 14.41 0.51 6.24
C GLN A 141 15.78 1.12 6.62
N VAL A 142 16.09 2.33 6.14
CA VAL A 142 17.34 3.00 6.48
C VAL A 142 17.31 3.43 7.96
N PRO A 143 18.29 3.01 8.80
CA PRO A 143 18.32 3.38 10.20
C PRO A 143 18.29 4.89 10.40
N ALA A 144 17.34 5.36 11.17
CA ALA A 144 17.18 6.76 11.56
C ALA A 144 16.21 6.87 12.74
N ASN A 145 16.15 8.02 13.38
CA ASN A 145 15.06 8.28 14.31
C ASN A 145 13.70 8.27 13.58
N PRO A 146 12.60 7.93 14.27
CA PRO A 146 11.28 7.77 13.65
C PRO A 146 10.83 8.98 12.81
N ASP A 147 11.08 10.20 13.30
CA ASP A 147 10.71 11.42 12.59
C ASP A 147 11.48 11.63 11.28
N LEU A 148 12.78 11.36 11.26
CA LEU A 148 13.61 11.51 10.08
C LEU A 148 13.25 10.45 9.03
N ARG A 149 13.00 9.21 9.47
CA ARG A 149 12.53 8.10 8.64
C ARG A 149 11.22 8.46 7.95
N ALA A 150 10.23 8.93 8.73
CA ALA A 150 8.93 9.31 8.22
C ALA A 150 9.00 10.53 7.27
N LYS A 151 9.81 11.55 7.59
CA LYS A 151 9.99 12.73 6.72
C LYS A 151 10.57 12.38 5.35
N ARG A 152 11.63 11.57 5.33
CA ARG A 152 12.28 11.13 4.07
C ARG A 152 11.29 10.35 3.20
N ALA A 153 10.59 9.38 3.79
CA ALA A 153 9.60 8.61 3.08
C ALA A 153 8.43 9.49 2.57
N SER A 154 7.94 10.42 3.38
CA SER A 154 6.84 11.31 3.00
C SER A 154 7.12 12.12 1.74
N VAL A 155 8.35 12.61 1.56
CA VAL A 155 8.73 13.34 0.33
C VAL A 155 8.56 12.45 -0.90
N VAL A 156 9.06 11.23 -0.85
CA VAL A 156 8.93 10.27 -1.97
C VAL A 156 7.47 9.85 -2.17
N GLY A 157 6.70 9.66 -1.10
CA GLY A 157 5.26 9.35 -1.18
C GLY A 157 4.44 10.43 -1.89
N ILE A 158 4.76 11.72 -1.65
CA ILE A 158 4.13 12.84 -2.36
C ILE A 158 4.51 12.83 -3.83
N ILE A 159 5.79 12.64 -4.16
CA ILE A 159 6.27 12.60 -5.55
C ILE A 159 5.61 11.45 -6.31
N ALA A 160 5.49 10.27 -5.68
CA ALA A 160 4.80 9.13 -6.27
C ALA A 160 3.31 9.44 -6.56
N ALA A 161 2.60 10.09 -5.63
CA ALA A 161 1.21 10.47 -5.83
C ALA A 161 1.06 11.50 -6.96
N VAL A 162 1.97 12.46 -7.09
CA VAL A 162 2.00 13.44 -8.19
C VAL A 162 2.26 12.77 -9.55
N ASN A 163 2.96 11.63 -9.59
CA ASN A 163 3.18 10.88 -10.83
C ASN A 163 1.90 10.20 -11.37
N ILE A 164 0.86 9.96 -10.55
CA ILE A 164 -0.37 9.28 -10.97
C ILE A 164 -1.08 9.99 -12.14
N PRO A 165 -1.32 11.31 -12.12
CA PRO A 165 -1.86 12.02 -13.27
C PRO A 165 -1.08 11.78 -14.56
N ILE A 166 0.25 11.69 -14.48
CA ILE A 166 1.13 11.44 -15.65
C ILE A 166 0.85 10.04 -16.19
N VAL A 167 0.84 9.00 -15.32
CA VAL A 167 0.51 7.63 -15.72
C VAL A 167 -0.89 7.55 -16.31
N ASN A 168 -1.87 8.18 -15.66
CA ASN A 168 -3.27 8.09 -16.09
C ASN A 168 -3.51 8.77 -17.44
N ARG A 169 -2.87 9.94 -17.67
CA ARG A 169 -3.00 10.72 -18.90
C ARG A 169 -1.98 10.36 -20.00
N SER A 170 -1.07 9.44 -19.72
CA SER A 170 0.01 9.06 -20.65
C SER A 170 -0.51 8.65 -22.02
N VAL A 171 -1.63 7.91 -22.09
CA VAL A 171 -2.24 7.48 -23.37
C VAL A 171 -2.81 8.65 -24.17
N GLU A 172 -3.30 9.68 -23.51
CA GLU A 172 -3.86 10.86 -24.20
C GLU A 172 -2.76 11.82 -24.66
N TRP A 173 -1.75 12.05 -23.79
CA TRP A 173 -0.68 13.01 -24.05
C TRP A 173 0.38 12.51 -25.04
N TRP A 174 0.58 11.18 -25.09
CA TRP A 174 1.56 10.51 -25.96
C TRP A 174 0.90 9.42 -26.82
N GLU A 175 -0.19 9.76 -27.49
CA GLU A 175 -1.01 8.83 -28.27
C GLU A 175 -0.22 8.00 -29.28
N ASN A 176 0.83 8.60 -29.90
CA ASN A 176 1.70 7.91 -30.86
C ASN A 176 2.73 6.97 -30.23
N ASN A 177 2.88 7.00 -28.91
CA ASN A 177 3.91 6.26 -28.17
C ASN A 177 3.27 5.34 -27.11
N THR A 178 2.12 4.78 -27.40
CA THR A 178 1.45 3.82 -26.50
C THR A 178 0.70 2.77 -27.31
N LEU A 179 0.78 1.54 -26.85
CA LEU A 179 -0.02 0.41 -27.35
C LEU A 179 -1.39 0.37 -26.68
N HIS A 180 -1.56 1.06 -25.56
CA HIS A 180 -2.80 1.08 -24.80
C HIS A 180 -3.89 1.86 -25.54
N GLN A 181 -5.07 1.28 -25.59
CA GLN A 181 -6.26 1.94 -26.13
C GLN A 181 -6.74 3.04 -25.18
N LYS A 182 -7.35 4.09 -25.72
CA LYS A 182 -8.15 5.03 -24.94
C LYS A 182 -9.27 4.24 -24.25
N SER A 183 -9.51 4.53 -22.97
CA SER A 183 -10.43 3.75 -22.14
C SER A 183 -11.83 3.65 -22.80
N SER A 184 -12.26 2.44 -23.12
CA SER A 184 -13.61 2.15 -23.62
C SER A 184 -14.65 2.03 -22.50
N LEU A 185 -14.26 2.11 -21.23
CA LEU A 185 -15.18 2.02 -20.09
C LEU A 185 -16.26 3.13 -20.10
N THR A 186 -15.97 4.27 -20.72
CA THR A 186 -16.89 5.40 -20.83
C THR A 186 -17.81 5.32 -22.04
N ASP A 187 -17.52 4.46 -23.01
CA ASP A 187 -18.25 4.42 -24.30
C ASP A 187 -19.54 3.61 -24.26
N GLY A 188 -19.87 2.98 -23.12
CA GLY A 188 -21.14 2.29 -22.86
C GLY A 188 -21.42 1.07 -23.76
N LYS A 189 -20.40 0.53 -24.44
CA LYS A 189 -20.54 -0.56 -25.44
C LYS A 189 -20.29 -1.95 -24.86
N LEU A 190 -20.08 -2.07 -23.52
CA LEU A 190 -19.84 -3.36 -22.90
C LEU A 190 -21.14 -4.15 -22.77
N GLU A 191 -21.11 -5.43 -23.10
CA GLU A 191 -22.21 -6.35 -22.83
C GLU A 191 -22.54 -6.42 -21.33
N ASN A 192 -23.80 -6.70 -21.00
CA ASN A 192 -24.28 -6.71 -19.62
C ASN A 192 -23.46 -7.63 -18.68
N LEU A 193 -23.04 -8.82 -19.16
CA LEU A 193 -22.27 -9.77 -18.36
C LEU A 193 -20.84 -9.28 -18.13
N THR A 194 -20.20 -8.71 -19.15
CA THR A 194 -18.88 -8.07 -19.07
C THR A 194 -18.88 -6.94 -18.07
N LEU A 195 -19.89 -6.06 -18.15
CA LEU A 195 -20.04 -4.94 -17.22
C LEU A 195 -20.26 -5.44 -15.78
N PHE A 196 -21.16 -6.41 -15.59
CA PHE A 196 -21.40 -7.02 -14.26
C PHE A 196 -20.11 -7.61 -13.68
N THR A 197 -19.36 -8.41 -14.46
CA THR A 197 -18.13 -9.06 -14.00
C THR A 197 -17.06 -8.03 -13.65
N LEU A 198 -16.96 -6.95 -14.42
CA LEU A 198 -16.04 -5.86 -14.11
C LEU A 198 -16.40 -5.15 -12.79
N PHE A 199 -17.70 -4.84 -12.56
CA PHE A 199 -18.15 -4.28 -11.29
C PHE A 199 -17.91 -5.24 -10.10
N LEU A 200 -18.14 -6.53 -10.29
CA LEU A 200 -17.79 -7.55 -9.29
C LEU A 200 -16.30 -7.49 -8.97
N GLY A 201 -15.43 -7.34 -9.96
CA GLY A 201 -13.99 -7.14 -9.78
C GLY A 201 -13.68 -5.91 -8.92
N PHE A 202 -14.32 -4.77 -9.20
CA PHE A 202 -14.15 -3.56 -8.37
C PHE A 202 -14.60 -3.77 -6.92
N ILE A 203 -15.71 -4.47 -6.69
CA ILE A 203 -16.20 -4.76 -5.35
C ILE A 203 -15.21 -5.68 -4.60
N VAL A 204 -14.77 -6.78 -5.22
CA VAL A 204 -13.88 -7.77 -4.60
C VAL A 204 -12.51 -7.15 -4.31
N VAL A 205 -11.90 -6.44 -5.26
CA VAL A 205 -10.60 -5.79 -5.06
C VAL A 205 -10.72 -4.64 -4.05
N GLY A 206 -11.84 -3.90 -4.06
CA GLY A 206 -12.13 -2.84 -3.10
C GLY A 206 -12.24 -3.35 -1.65
N ILE A 207 -12.99 -4.44 -1.45
CA ILE A 207 -13.08 -5.09 -0.13
C ILE A 207 -11.71 -5.63 0.29
N SER A 208 -10.93 -6.21 -0.65
CA SER A 208 -9.56 -6.69 -0.39
C SER A 208 -8.65 -5.55 0.07
N PHE A 209 -8.70 -4.41 -0.63
CA PHE A 209 -7.95 -3.22 -0.26
C PHE A 209 -8.30 -2.73 1.16
N LEU A 210 -9.58 -2.57 1.48
CA LEU A 210 -10.05 -2.12 2.80
C LEU A 210 -9.68 -3.11 3.90
N TRP A 211 -9.80 -4.40 3.65
CA TRP A 211 -9.44 -5.44 4.59
C TRP A 211 -7.95 -5.45 4.89
N LEU A 212 -7.11 -5.43 3.85
CA LEU A 212 -5.66 -5.35 3.97
C LEU A 212 -5.24 -4.04 4.66
N MET A 213 -5.82 -2.90 4.27
CA MET A 213 -5.53 -1.60 4.87
C MET A 213 -5.80 -1.60 6.37
N THR A 214 -6.95 -2.16 6.80
CA THR A 214 -7.29 -2.26 8.21
C THR A 214 -6.29 -3.11 8.99
N HIS A 215 -5.89 -4.27 8.45
CA HIS A 215 -4.93 -5.15 9.12
C HIS A 215 -3.52 -4.55 9.15
N ARG A 216 -3.04 -4.01 8.03
CA ARG A 216 -1.70 -3.40 7.95
C ARG A 216 -1.59 -2.16 8.83
N PHE A 217 -2.64 -1.33 8.86
CA PHE A 217 -2.70 -0.19 9.77
C PHE A 217 -2.58 -0.64 11.23
N ARG A 218 -3.35 -1.65 11.66
CA ARG A 218 -3.30 -2.17 13.04
C ARG A 218 -1.92 -2.70 13.41
N VAL A 219 -1.32 -3.50 12.52
CA VAL A 219 0.05 -4.02 12.73
C VAL A 219 1.06 -2.88 12.82
N GLY A 220 0.99 -1.91 11.90
CA GLY A 220 1.86 -0.74 11.89
C GLY A 220 1.69 0.11 13.16
N TRP A 221 0.45 0.31 13.61
CA TRP A 221 0.16 1.05 14.84
C TRP A 221 0.76 0.37 16.07
N LEU A 222 0.54 -0.93 16.25
CA LEU A 222 1.13 -1.71 17.34
C LEU A 222 2.66 -1.67 17.32
N ALA A 223 3.28 -1.74 16.13
CA ALA A 223 4.73 -1.63 16.01
C ALA A 223 5.24 -0.26 16.47
N THR A 224 4.51 0.83 16.19
CA THR A 224 4.88 2.17 16.66
C THR A 224 4.70 2.34 18.18
N GLU A 225 3.73 1.69 18.79
CA GLU A 225 3.53 1.67 20.24
C GLU A 225 4.69 0.94 20.93
N ILE A 226 5.04 -0.26 20.44
CA ILE A 226 6.18 -1.04 20.99
C ILE A 226 7.49 -0.27 20.86
N GLU A 227 7.74 0.40 19.73
CA GLU A 227 8.94 1.23 19.53
C GLU A 227 8.99 2.38 20.55
N ALA A 228 7.86 3.05 20.81
CA ALA A 228 7.76 4.14 21.77
C ALA A 228 7.98 3.68 23.22
N ASP A 229 7.37 2.57 23.60
CA ASP A 229 7.52 1.98 24.96
C ASP A 229 8.96 1.52 25.21
N GLY A 230 9.59 0.89 24.21
CA GLY A 230 10.98 0.47 24.29
C GLY A 230 11.94 1.65 24.52
N ILE A 231 11.76 2.76 23.82
CA ILE A 231 12.54 3.99 23.99
C ILE A 231 12.33 4.56 25.41
N THR A 232 11.08 4.62 25.86
CA THR A 232 10.73 5.12 27.20
C THR A 232 11.38 4.26 28.29
N GLY A 233 11.36 2.93 28.16
CA GLY A 233 12.00 1.99 29.07
C GLY A 233 13.51 2.21 29.17
N ILE A 234 14.20 2.36 28.04
CA ILE A 234 15.65 2.61 27.99
C ILE A 234 16.00 3.95 28.65
N ILE A 235 15.20 5.01 28.40
CA ILE A 235 15.43 6.33 29.05
C ILE A 235 15.26 6.21 30.55
N GLN A 236 14.23 5.52 31.04
CA GLN A 236 13.99 5.33 32.46
C GLN A 236 15.12 4.55 33.15
N GLU A 237 15.62 3.50 32.49
CA GLU A 237 16.77 2.72 32.98
C GLU A 237 18.02 3.60 33.11
N ARG A 238 18.33 4.41 32.10
CA ARG A 238 19.46 5.35 32.14
C ARG A 238 19.33 6.42 33.23
N LEU A 239 18.12 6.95 33.43
CA LEU A 239 17.87 7.90 34.53
C LEU A 239 18.06 7.25 35.91
N ASN A 240 17.65 6.00 36.09
CA ASN A 240 17.82 5.25 37.30
C ASN A 240 19.30 4.94 37.55
N GLU A 241 20.08 4.55 36.52
CA GLU A 241 21.54 4.37 36.62
C GLU A 241 22.25 5.67 37.02
N GLY A 242 21.86 6.81 36.42
CA GLY A 242 22.41 8.13 36.75
C GLY A 242 22.15 8.55 38.21
N ASN A 243 20.94 8.24 38.71
CA ASN A 243 20.58 8.53 40.11
C ASN A 243 21.26 7.57 41.10
N SER A 244 21.46 6.30 40.77
CA SER A 244 22.15 5.33 41.63
C SER A 244 23.67 5.52 41.63
N GLY A 245 24.26 6.11 40.60
CA GLY A 245 25.69 6.44 40.54
C GLY A 245 26.09 7.67 41.41
N GLY A 246 25.10 8.48 41.81
CA GLY A 246 25.31 9.62 42.73
C GLY A 246 25.40 9.26 44.22
N GLU A 247 24.97 8.07 44.62
CA GLU A 247 25.10 7.55 45.99
C GLU A 247 26.26 6.57 46.09
N ASN A 248 27.50 7.04 45.85
CA ASN A 248 28.67 6.26 46.16
C ASN A 248 29.12 6.64 47.61
N PRO A 249 28.90 5.76 48.61
CA PRO A 249 29.22 6.07 50.02
C PRO A 249 30.72 6.30 50.30
N ASN A 250 31.59 6.02 49.33
CA ASN A 250 33.05 6.09 49.50
C ASN A 250 33.64 7.50 49.29
N TYR A 251 32.86 8.51 48.90
CA TYR A 251 33.39 9.89 48.80
C TYR A 251 33.26 10.72 50.08
N GLN A 252 32.42 10.31 51.05
CA GLN A 252 32.22 11.06 52.30
C GLN A 252 33.25 10.74 53.42
N GLN A 253 34.17 9.79 53.22
CA GLN A 253 35.09 9.35 54.26
C GLN A 253 36.53 9.94 54.15
N LYS A 254 36.79 10.87 53.24
CA LYS A 254 38.11 11.46 53.02
C LYS A 254 38.35 12.84 53.69
N ASP A 255 37.34 13.48 54.23
CA ASP A 255 37.48 14.84 54.80
C ASP A 255 37.47 14.89 56.33
N GLU A 256 37.51 13.75 57.04
CA GLU A 256 37.57 13.72 58.50
C GLU A 256 38.93 13.30 59.09
N VAL A 257 40.01 13.31 58.30
CA VAL A 257 41.36 13.07 58.83
C VAL A 257 42.31 14.17 58.33
N GLN A 258 42.22 15.35 58.93
CA GLN A 258 43.29 16.33 59.06
C GLN A 258 43.04 17.21 60.29
#